data_60285b165c902655d818b1749ccaa9e6
#
_entry.id   60285b165c902655d818b1749ccaa9e6
#
_cell.length_a   1.000
_cell.length_b   1.000
_cell.length_c   1.000
_cell.angle_alpha   90.00
_cell.angle_beta   90.00
_cell.angle_gamma   90.00
#
_symmetry.space_group_name_H-M   'P 1'
#
loop_
_entity.id
_entity.type
_entity.pdbx_description
1 polymer ?
#
loop_
_entity_poly.entity_id
_entity_poly.type
_entity_poly.pdbx_seq_one_letter_code
_entity_poly.pdbx_strand_id
1 'polypeptide(L)'
;MIKSAVKGLLNGFGLEISRYRPVKFEHGIQQYQYLRRDGSFDYELYKYVQTQGNKRKIENTWVSEKNIAFLSDYIRSLIPHPSFGLCHGTRRGREQEWFREYLQCEVLGTEISDTAEQFPNTIQWDFHEVDPSWVDAVDFIYSNSFDHTYDPERCLNAWMSCIRKGGVCILEH
;
A
#
# COMPACT_ATOMS: atom_id res chain seq x y z
N MET A 1 6.07 -14.29 28.87
CA MET A 1 7.34 -13.60 29.21
C MET A 1 8.56 -14.20 28.52
N ILE A 2 8.83 -15.51 28.56
CA ILE A 2 10.04 -16.14 27.93
C ILE A 2 10.14 -15.89 26.42
N LYS A 3 9.03 -15.95 25.68
CA LYS A 3 9.01 -15.72 24.21
C LYS A 3 9.41 -14.29 23.81
N SER A 4 9.09 -13.30 24.62
CA SER A 4 9.44 -11.89 24.37
C SER A 4 10.93 -11.63 24.60
N ALA A 5 11.51 -12.23 25.66
CA ALA A 5 12.93 -12.09 25.97
C ALA A 5 13.82 -12.78 24.93
N VAL A 6 13.44 -13.98 24.45
CA VAL A 6 14.15 -14.69 23.37
C VAL A 6 14.10 -13.92 22.07
N LYS A 7 12.96 -13.33 21.72
CA LYS A 7 12.81 -12.51 20.52
C LYS A 7 13.68 -11.25 20.58
N GLY A 8 13.74 -10.59 21.73
CA GLY A 8 14.61 -9.42 21.95
C GLY A 8 16.10 -9.76 21.84
N LEU A 9 16.51 -10.91 22.38
CA LEU A 9 17.91 -11.37 22.31
C LEU A 9 18.34 -11.67 20.87
N LEU A 10 17.50 -12.34 20.09
CA LEU A 10 17.78 -12.70 18.71
C LEU A 10 17.81 -11.47 17.78
N ASN A 11 16.92 -10.49 18.00
CA ASN A 11 16.96 -9.22 17.26
C ASN A 11 18.27 -8.44 17.53
N GLY A 12 18.83 -8.56 18.75
CA GLY A 12 20.12 -7.96 19.07
C GLY A 12 21.31 -8.57 18.29
N PHE A 13 21.15 -9.78 17.77
CA PHE A 13 22.13 -10.46 16.90
C PHE A 13 21.77 -10.38 15.40
N GLY A 14 20.79 -9.56 15.00
CA GLY A 14 20.33 -9.48 13.62
C GLY A 14 19.54 -10.69 13.14
N LEU A 15 19.11 -11.58 14.06
CA LEU A 15 18.31 -12.76 13.75
C LEU A 15 16.83 -12.47 14.00
N GLU A 16 16.01 -12.50 12.95
CA GLU A 16 14.56 -12.35 13.05
C GLU A 16 13.88 -13.73 13.05
N ILE A 17 13.11 -14.05 14.11
CA ILE A 17 12.21 -15.21 14.07
C ILE A 17 10.93 -14.76 13.40
N SER A 18 10.79 -15.08 12.12
CA SER A 18 9.58 -14.88 11.35
C SER A 18 8.66 -16.11 11.44
N ARG A 19 7.34 -15.87 11.57
CA ARG A 19 6.32 -16.93 11.49
C ARG A 19 5.98 -17.32 10.06
N TYR A 20 6.36 -16.49 9.10
CA TYR A 20 6.16 -16.75 7.69
C TYR A 20 7.50 -17.18 7.05
N ARG A 21 7.43 -18.09 6.10
CA ARG A 21 8.58 -18.55 5.34
C ARG A 21 8.37 -18.20 3.87
N PRO A 22 9.43 -17.81 3.15
CA PRO A 22 9.34 -17.71 1.71
C PRO A 22 8.99 -19.10 1.14
N VAL A 23 8.01 -19.16 0.27
CA VAL A 23 7.52 -20.44 -0.27
C VAL A 23 8.22 -20.80 -1.56
N LYS A 24 8.67 -19.80 -2.31
CA LYS A 24 9.36 -19.98 -3.59
C LYS A 24 10.48 -18.99 -3.75
N PHE A 25 11.60 -19.52 -4.23
CA PHE A 25 12.73 -18.74 -4.69
C PHE A 25 12.91 -19.05 -6.18
N GLU A 26 12.38 -18.23 -7.05
CA GLU A 26 12.54 -18.35 -8.50
C GLU A 26 13.09 -17.05 -9.08
N HIS A 27 14.18 -17.14 -9.84
CA HIS A 27 14.79 -16.01 -10.55
C HIS A 27 15.11 -14.78 -9.67
N GLY A 28 15.48 -15.01 -8.41
CA GLY A 28 15.78 -13.91 -7.46
C GLY A 28 14.54 -13.29 -6.81
N ILE A 29 13.34 -13.76 -7.12
CA ILE A 29 12.09 -13.29 -6.52
C ILE A 29 11.75 -14.16 -5.32
N GLN A 30 11.45 -13.53 -4.20
CA GLN A 30 11.04 -14.18 -2.97
C GLN A 30 9.54 -13.96 -2.73
N GLN A 31 8.77 -15.05 -2.83
CA GLN A 31 7.34 -15.01 -2.54
C GLN A 31 7.07 -15.43 -1.09
N TYR A 32 6.31 -14.62 -0.35
CA TYR A 32 5.85 -14.94 1.00
C TYR A 32 4.40 -15.42 0.96
N GLN A 33 4.11 -16.49 1.71
CA GLN A 33 2.74 -16.95 1.93
C GLN A 33 2.37 -16.79 3.39
N TYR A 34 1.18 -16.27 3.63
CA TYR A 34 0.62 -16.08 4.95
C TYR A 34 -0.41 -17.18 5.19
N LEU A 35 0.05 -18.34 5.69
CA LEU A 35 -0.79 -19.53 5.84
C LEU A 35 -0.94 -19.95 7.30
N ARG A 36 -2.14 -20.38 7.64
CA ARG A 36 -2.45 -21.14 8.87
C ARG A 36 -1.90 -22.55 8.77
N ARG A 37 -2.01 -23.30 9.89
CA ARG A 37 -1.54 -24.69 9.95
C ARG A 37 -2.29 -25.63 9.01
N ASP A 38 -3.56 -25.32 8.71
CA ASP A 38 -4.42 -26.07 7.79
C ASP A 38 -4.24 -25.69 6.32
N GLY A 39 -3.31 -24.79 6.03
CA GLY A 39 -3.01 -24.28 4.67
C GLY A 39 -3.92 -23.16 4.19
N SER A 40 -4.93 -22.74 4.97
CA SER A 40 -5.76 -21.58 4.63
C SER A 40 -5.00 -20.26 4.80
N PHE A 41 -5.42 -19.23 4.08
CA PHE A 41 -4.84 -17.88 4.18
C PHE A 41 -5.05 -17.29 5.57
N ASP A 42 -3.99 -16.75 6.15
CA ASP A 42 -4.00 -16.07 7.46
C ASP A 42 -3.94 -14.56 7.29
N TYR A 43 -5.11 -13.94 7.15
CA TYR A 43 -5.24 -12.49 7.01
C TYR A 43 -4.66 -11.72 8.20
N GLU A 44 -4.87 -12.21 9.42
CA GLU A 44 -4.34 -11.54 10.62
C GLU A 44 -2.81 -11.54 10.64
N LEU A 45 -2.19 -12.64 10.18
CA LEU A 45 -0.75 -12.70 10.02
C LEU A 45 -0.26 -11.73 8.95
N TYR A 46 -0.93 -11.67 7.79
CA TYR A 46 -0.62 -10.70 6.73
C TYR A 46 -0.70 -9.26 7.26
N LYS A 47 -1.84 -8.87 7.81
CA LYS A 47 -2.06 -7.54 8.38
C LYS A 47 -1.01 -7.18 9.45
N TYR A 48 -0.71 -8.12 10.34
CA TYR A 48 0.32 -7.94 11.37
C TYR A 48 1.69 -7.67 10.75
N VAL A 49 2.09 -8.46 9.75
CA VAL A 49 3.41 -8.32 9.09
C VAL A 49 3.52 -6.99 8.37
N GLN A 50 2.48 -6.58 7.61
CA GLN A 50 2.45 -5.29 6.92
C GLN A 50 2.52 -4.13 7.92
N THR A 51 1.70 -4.17 8.98
CA THR A 51 1.72 -3.15 10.05
C THR A 51 3.09 -3.04 10.72
N GLN A 52 3.72 -4.16 11.07
CA GLN A 52 5.05 -4.11 11.68
C GLN A 52 6.12 -3.61 10.69
N GLY A 53 6.01 -3.97 9.43
CA GLY A 53 6.87 -3.46 8.35
C GLY A 53 6.74 -1.95 8.20
N ASN A 54 5.51 -1.44 8.17
CA ASN A 54 5.20 -0.02 8.12
C ASN A 54 5.83 0.73 9.31
N LYS A 55 5.53 0.30 10.55
CA LYS A 55 6.03 0.94 11.79
C LYS A 55 7.56 1.01 11.85
N ARG A 56 8.26 -0.04 11.40
CA ARG A 56 9.74 -0.04 11.38
C ARG A 56 10.33 0.94 10.37
N LYS A 57 9.61 1.23 9.29
CA LYS A 57 10.06 2.06 8.17
C LYS A 57 9.32 3.39 8.10
N ILE A 58 8.66 3.81 9.18
CA ILE A 58 7.75 4.96 9.18
C ILE A 58 8.43 6.24 8.71
N GLU A 59 9.72 6.41 8.99
CA GLU A 59 10.49 7.58 8.57
C GLU A 59 10.93 7.56 7.09
N ASN A 60 10.81 6.41 6.42
CA ASN A 60 11.26 6.29 5.04
C ASN A 60 10.18 6.76 4.06
N THR A 61 10.58 7.49 3.04
CA THR A 61 9.76 7.82 1.87
C THR A 61 10.43 7.20 0.64
N TRP A 62 9.70 6.34 -0.07
CA TRP A 62 10.23 5.62 -1.24
C TRP A 62 9.99 6.38 -2.55
N VAL A 63 8.88 7.07 -2.64
CA VAL A 63 8.54 7.91 -3.79
C VAL A 63 9.29 9.23 -3.73
N SER A 64 9.65 9.77 -4.89
CA SER A 64 10.23 11.11 -4.99
C SER A 64 9.18 12.12 -5.43
N GLU A 65 9.27 13.33 -4.87
CA GLU A 65 8.42 14.45 -5.28
C GLU A 65 8.51 14.72 -6.79
N LYS A 66 9.71 14.62 -7.36
CA LYS A 66 9.94 14.78 -8.81
C LYS A 66 9.14 13.78 -9.63
N ASN A 67 9.04 12.53 -9.17
CA ASN A 67 8.23 11.51 -9.83
C ASN A 67 6.75 11.84 -9.78
N ILE A 68 6.26 12.28 -8.61
CA ILE A 68 4.85 12.69 -8.46
C ILE A 68 4.53 13.91 -9.31
N ALA A 69 5.44 14.89 -9.42
CA ALA A 69 5.26 16.02 -10.31
C ALA A 69 5.12 15.58 -11.79
N PHE A 70 6.01 14.70 -12.26
CA PHE A 70 5.94 14.12 -13.60
C PHE A 70 4.64 13.34 -13.82
N LEU A 71 4.25 12.49 -12.88
CA LEU A 71 2.98 11.74 -12.95
C LEU A 71 1.75 12.66 -12.92
N SER A 72 1.82 13.76 -12.19
CA SER A 72 0.75 14.77 -12.15
C SER A 72 0.56 15.44 -13.51
N ASP A 73 1.66 15.79 -14.19
CA ASP A 73 1.60 16.32 -15.56
C ASP A 73 1.04 15.29 -16.54
N TYR A 74 1.43 14.02 -16.39
CA TYR A 74 0.88 12.92 -17.19
C TYR A 74 -0.63 12.74 -16.95
N ILE A 75 -1.08 12.68 -15.70
CA ILE A 75 -2.50 12.58 -15.34
C ILE A 75 -3.26 13.76 -15.96
N ARG A 76 -2.76 14.99 -15.81
CA ARG A 76 -3.41 16.19 -16.35
C ARG A 76 -3.50 16.19 -17.88
N SER A 77 -2.53 15.57 -18.57
CA SER A 77 -2.59 15.40 -20.03
C SER A 77 -3.73 14.49 -20.50
N LEU A 78 -4.14 13.54 -19.67
CA LEU A 78 -5.25 12.62 -19.94
C LEU A 78 -6.57 13.13 -19.37
N ILE A 79 -6.51 13.74 -18.18
CA ILE A 79 -7.64 14.22 -17.40
C ILE A 79 -7.34 15.68 -17.02
N PRO A 80 -7.74 16.66 -17.84
CA PRO A 80 -7.35 18.07 -17.63
C PRO A 80 -7.76 18.63 -16.26
N HIS A 81 -8.86 18.17 -15.69
CA HIS A 81 -9.39 18.61 -14.40
C HIS A 81 -9.78 17.40 -13.54
N PRO A 82 -8.79 16.68 -12.97
CA PRO A 82 -9.09 15.60 -12.04
C PRO A 82 -9.74 16.18 -10.77
N SER A 83 -10.66 15.46 -10.18
CA SER A 83 -11.40 15.88 -8.99
C SER A 83 -11.07 15.02 -7.77
N PHE A 84 -10.84 13.70 -8.00
CA PHE A 84 -10.59 12.76 -6.92
C PHE A 84 -9.60 11.67 -7.31
N GLY A 85 -8.60 11.45 -6.45
CA GLY A 85 -7.59 10.38 -6.60
C GLY A 85 -7.45 9.53 -5.34
N LEU A 86 -6.96 8.29 -5.51
CA LEU A 86 -6.58 7.40 -4.42
C LEU A 86 -5.09 7.05 -4.52
N CYS A 87 -4.40 7.08 -3.37
CA CYS A 87 -3.05 6.57 -3.23
C CYS A 87 -3.06 5.36 -2.27
N HIS A 88 -2.68 4.18 -2.74
CA HIS A 88 -2.75 2.96 -1.95
C HIS A 88 -1.39 2.57 -1.36
N GLY A 89 -1.38 2.25 -0.04
CA GLY A 89 -0.17 1.84 0.68
C GLY A 89 0.80 2.98 0.99
N THR A 90 0.29 4.16 1.33
CA THR A 90 1.03 5.42 1.33
C THR A 90 1.92 5.66 2.56
N ARG A 91 1.93 4.78 3.55
CA ARG A 91 2.67 4.89 4.82
C ARG A 91 2.57 6.25 5.51
N ARG A 92 3.23 7.31 4.98
CA ARG A 92 3.28 8.66 5.55
C ARG A 92 2.40 9.66 4.82
N GLY A 93 1.78 9.26 3.74
CA GLY A 93 0.91 10.13 2.97
C GLY A 93 1.60 11.21 2.13
N ARG A 94 2.90 11.05 1.80
CA ARG A 94 3.60 12.01 0.96
C ARG A 94 3.09 12.03 -0.47
N GLU A 95 2.71 10.88 -0.98
CA GLU A 95 2.17 10.71 -2.32
C GLU A 95 0.92 11.54 -2.52
N GLN A 96 -0.09 11.37 -1.65
CA GLN A 96 -1.34 12.14 -1.77
C GLN A 96 -1.13 13.62 -1.47
N GLU A 97 -0.22 13.99 -0.58
CA GLU A 97 0.11 15.38 -0.30
C GLU A 97 0.62 16.08 -1.56
N TRP A 98 1.60 15.50 -2.26
CA TRP A 98 2.15 16.07 -3.49
C TRP A 98 1.16 16.03 -4.65
N PHE A 99 0.39 14.94 -4.83
CA PHE A 99 -0.66 14.92 -5.86
C PHE A 99 -1.72 16.00 -5.61
N ARG A 100 -2.14 16.23 -4.35
CA ARG A 100 -3.07 17.33 -4.00
C ARG A 100 -2.50 18.69 -4.38
N GLU A 101 -1.21 18.89 -4.09
CA GLU A 101 -0.52 20.15 -4.42
C GLU A 101 -0.43 20.35 -5.94
N TYR A 102 0.04 19.37 -6.68
CA TYR A 102 0.24 19.49 -8.12
C TYR A 102 -1.07 19.47 -8.92
N LEU A 103 -2.03 18.62 -8.57
CA LEU A 103 -3.27 18.46 -9.33
C LEU A 103 -4.39 19.39 -8.88
N GLN A 104 -4.27 20.00 -7.69
CA GLN A 104 -5.29 20.86 -7.07
C GLN A 104 -6.65 20.15 -6.96
N CYS A 105 -6.64 18.87 -6.58
CA CYS A 105 -7.81 18.02 -6.42
C CYS A 105 -7.79 17.27 -5.09
N GLU A 106 -8.89 16.63 -4.74
CA GLU A 106 -8.93 15.74 -3.57
C GLU A 106 -8.16 14.47 -3.85
N VAL A 107 -7.27 14.08 -2.92
CA VAL A 107 -6.56 12.80 -2.96
C VAL A 107 -6.54 12.20 -1.57
N LEU A 108 -6.97 10.95 -1.47
CA LEU A 108 -7.02 10.18 -0.24
C LEU A 108 -5.98 9.07 -0.28
N GLY A 109 -5.21 8.94 0.79
CA GLY A 109 -4.27 7.84 0.99
C GLY A 109 -4.91 6.70 1.80
N THR A 110 -4.55 5.47 1.47
CA THR A 110 -4.93 4.29 2.27
C THR A 110 -3.68 3.59 2.82
N GLU A 111 -3.78 3.12 4.05
CA GLU A 111 -2.72 2.38 4.72
C GLU A 111 -3.35 1.33 5.65
N ILE A 112 -2.87 0.09 5.59
CA ILE A 112 -3.41 -1.01 6.41
C ILE A 112 -3.04 -0.89 7.88
N SER A 113 -1.95 -0.17 8.18
CA SER A 113 -1.47 0.08 9.55
C SER A 113 -2.33 1.12 10.26
N ASP A 114 -2.46 0.96 11.58
CA ASP A 114 -3.04 1.96 12.50
C ASP A 114 -2.25 3.29 12.53
N THR A 115 -1.07 3.34 11.94
CA THR A 115 -0.30 4.58 11.76
C THR A 115 -0.95 5.56 10.77
N ALA A 116 -1.91 5.11 9.95
CA ALA A 116 -2.67 5.94 9.02
C ALA A 116 -3.24 7.21 9.66
N GLU A 117 -3.79 7.06 10.88
CA GLU A 117 -4.42 8.16 11.63
C GLU A 117 -3.44 9.29 12.01
N GLN A 118 -2.14 9.07 11.89
CA GLN A 118 -1.10 10.06 12.21
C GLN A 118 -0.86 11.06 11.05
N PHE A 119 -1.36 10.77 9.87
CA PHE A 119 -1.05 11.53 8.66
C PHE A 119 -2.30 12.12 8.02
N PRO A 120 -2.26 13.38 7.57
CA PRO A 120 -3.37 14.02 6.90
C PRO A 120 -3.81 13.26 5.65
N ASN A 121 -5.12 13.32 5.36
CA ASN A 121 -5.72 12.71 4.17
C ASN A 121 -5.36 11.22 4.01
N THR A 122 -5.17 10.51 5.13
CA THR A 122 -4.86 9.09 5.15
C THR A 122 -5.87 8.38 6.04
N ILE A 123 -6.41 7.26 5.55
CA ILE A 123 -7.31 6.40 6.32
C ILE A 123 -6.71 5.01 6.51
N GLN A 124 -7.05 4.37 7.63
CA GLN A 124 -6.72 2.97 7.82
C GLN A 124 -7.65 2.11 6.95
N TRP A 125 -7.09 1.49 5.91
CA TRP A 125 -7.86 0.74 4.92
C TRP A 125 -7.01 -0.37 4.29
N ASP A 126 -7.63 -1.52 4.04
CA ASP A 126 -7.03 -2.56 3.21
C ASP A 126 -7.34 -2.27 1.74
N PHE A 127 -6.35 -2.08 0.93
CA PHE A 127 -6.51 -1.70 -0.48
C PHE A 127 -7.11 -2.81 -1.37
N HIS A 128 -7.34 -4.02 -0.83
CA HIS A 128 -8.12 -5.06 -1.52
C HIS A 128 -9.64 -4.84 -1.36
N GLU A 129 -10.05 -3.90 -0.51
CA GLU A 129 -11.46 -3.60 -0.24
C GLU A 129 -11.88 -2.31 -0.94
N VAL A 130 -13.13 -2.26 -1.37
CA VAL A 130 -13.73 -1.11 -2.05
C VAL A 130 -14.70 -0.41 -1.12
N ASP A 131 -14.52 0.90 -0.93
CA ASP A 131 -15.58 1.71 -0.34
C ASP A 131 -16.65 1.97 -1.42
N PRO A 132 -17.93 1.76 -1.13
CA PRO A 132 -19.01 1.98 -2.11
C PRO A 132 -19.01 3.38 -2.74
N SER A 133 -18.53 4.39 -2.03
CA SER A 133 -18.45 5.76 -2.53
C SER A 133 -17.36 5.98 -3.58
N TRP A 134 -16.42 5.04 -3.72
CA TRP A 134 -15.33 5.13 -4.70
C TRP A 134 -15.69 4.49 -6.04
N VAL A 135 -16.73 3.65 -6.10
CA VAL A 135 -17.12 2.94 -7.33
C VAL A 135 -17.42 3.93 -8.45
N ASP A 136 -16.75 3.77 -9.60
CA ASP A 136 -16.85 4.64 -10.78
C ASP A 136 -16.65 6.16 -10.49
N ALA A 137 -15.96 6.49 -9.38
CA ALA A 137 -15.84 7.88 -8.91
C ALA A 137 -14.41 8.43 -8.95
N VAL A 138 -13.39 7.55 -9.11
CA VAL A 138 -11.99 7.91 -8.96
C VAL A 138 -11.36 8.26 -10.31
N ASP A 139 -10.72 9.41 -10.41
CA ASP A 139 -10.00 9.85 -11.62
C ASP A 139 -8.70 9.09 -11.83
N PHE A 140 -7.97 8.87 -10.74
CA PHE A 140 -6.72 8.09 -10.81
C PHE A 140 -6.48 7.33 -9.52
N ILE A 141 -5.83 6.17 -9.67
CA ILE A 141 -5.26 5.41 -8.56
C ILE A 141 -3.75 5.35 -8.77
N TYR A 142 -3.00 5.58 -7.69
CA TYR A 142 -1.57 5.43 -7.64
C TYR A 142 -1.16 4.48 -6.52
N SER A 143 -0.17 3.63 -6.77
CA SER A 143 0.48 2.84 -5.73
C SER A 143 1.91 2.47 -6.10
N ASN A 144 2.82 2.56 -5.13
CA ASN A 144 4.15 1.97 -5.15
C ASN A 144 4.28 0.78 -4.18
N SER A 145 3.16 0.19 -3.81
CA SER A 145 3.07 -0.88 -2.81
C SER A 145 2.27 -2.09 -3.30
N PHE A 146 2.06 -2.20 -4.62
CA PHE A 146 1.30 -3.31 -5.21
C PHE A 146 1.99 -4.67 -5.00
N ASP A 147 3.31 -4.70 -4.89
CA ASP A 147 4.10 -5.89 -4.57
C ASP A 147 3.81 -6.47 -3.17
N HIS A 148 3.14 -5.71 -2.31
CA HIS A 148 2.68 -6.15 -0.99
C HIS A 148 1.30 -6.83 -1.00
N THR A 149 0.62 -6.91 -2.15
CA THR A 149 -0.68 -7.57 -2.23
C THR A 149 -0.57 -9.08 -1.97
N TYR A 150 -1.57 -9.63 -1.26
CA TYR A 150 -1.70 -11.07 -1.07
C TYR A 150 -2.55 -11.74 -2.17
N ASP A 151 -3.33 -10.95 -2.90
CA ASP A 151 -4.21 -11.37 -3.99
C ASP A 151 -4.20 -10.30 -5.10
N PRO A 152 -3.26 -10.38 -6.05
CA PRO A 152 -3.11 -9.37 -7.09
C PRO A 152 -4.35 -9.19 -7.98
N GLU A 153 -5.04 -10.29 -8.29
CA GLU A 153 -6.24 -10.25 -9.13
C GLU A 153 -7.38 -9.53 -8.42
N ARG A 154 -7.68 -9.90 -7.18
CA ARG A 154 -8.67 -9.22 -6.35
C ARG A 154 -8.35 -7.75 -6.18
N CYS A 155 -7.08 -7.44 -5.90
CA CYS A 155 -6.61 -6.07 -5.71
C CYS A 155 -6.85 -5.21 -6.95
N LEU A 156 -6.41 -5.67 -8.13
CA LEU A 156 -6.61 -4.93 -9.37
C LEU A 156 -8.09 -4.80 -9.74
N ASN A 157 -8.89 -5.85 -9.56
CA ASN A 157 -10.32 -5.77 -9.79
C ASN A 157 -11.00 -4.74 -8.87
N ALA A 158 -10.61 -4.70 -7.59
CA ALA A 158 -11.09 -3.69 -6.65
C ALA A 158 -10.73 -2.27 -7.13
N TRP A 159 -9.46 -2.02 -7.48
CA TRP A 159 -9.03 -0.71 -7.95
C TRP A 159 -9.69 -0.30 -9.26
N MET A 160 -9.79 -1.21 -10.23
CA MET A 160 -10.43 -0.92 -11.51
C MET A 160 -11.93 -0.64 -11.37
N SER A 161 -12.61 -1.22 -10.37
CA SER A 161 -14.02 -0.91 -10.09
C SER A 161 -14.22 0.50 -9.51
N CYS A 162 -13.20 1.08 -8.89
CA CYS A 162 -13.24 2.44 -8.37
C CYS A 162 -13.03 3.49 -9.47
N ILE A 163 -12.26 3.14 -10.50
CA ILE A 163 -11.86 4.09 -11.54
C ILE A 163 -13.05 4.38 -12.47
N ARG A 164 -13.39 5.67 -12.60
CA ARG A 164 -14.40 6.10 -13.58
C ARG A 164 -13.94 5.92 -15.02
N LYS A 165 -14.85 5.91 -15.96
CA LYS A 165 -14.53 5.85 -17.39
C LYS A 165 -13.55 6.97 -17.78
N GLY A 166 -12.42 6.59 -18.37
CA GLY A 166 -11.34 7.50 -18.76
C GLY A 166 -10.36 7.85 -17.66
N GLY A 167 -10.53 7.28 -16.46
CA GLY A 167 -9.54 7.37 -15.39
C GLY A 167 -8.35 6.42 -15.60
N VAL A 168 -7.33 6.52 -14.75
CA VAL A 168 -6.07 5.78 -14.90
C VAL A 168 -5.63 5.10 -13.61
N CYS A 169 -4.99 3.94 -13.73
CA CYS A 169 -4.28 3.25 -12.66
C CYS A 169 -2.77 3.30 -12.93
N ILE A 170 -1.99 3.77 -11.96
CA ILE A 170 -0.55 3.94 -12.07
C ILE A 170 0.13 3.09 -11.00
N LEU A 171 0.96 2.16 -11.44
CA LEU A 171 1.78 1.33 -10.58
C LEU A 171 3.25 1.76 -10.75
N GLU A 172 3.90 2.08 -9.64
CA GLU A 172 5.33 2.34 -9.59
C GLU A 172 6.03 1.19 -8.86
N HIS A 173 7.14 0.70 -9.42
CA HIS A 173 7.92 -0.39 -8.83
C HIS A 173 9.42 -0.13 -8.99
#